data_797e022543ca696b78119f5ef6597356
#
_entry.id   797e022543ca696b78119f5ef6597356
#
_cell.length_a   1.000
_cell.length_b   1.000
_cell.length_c   1.000
_cell.angle_alpha   90.00
_cell.angle_beta   90.00
_cell.angle_gamma   90.00
#
_symmetry.space_group_name_H-M   'P 1'
#
loop_
_entity.id
_entity.type
_entity.pdbx_description
1 polymer ?
#
loop_
_entity_poly.entity_id
_entity_poly.type
_entity_poly.pdbx_seq_one_letter_code
_entity_poly.pdbx_strand_id
1 'polypeptide(L)'
;IRDGIVSEINPSKIINPDKSSNIKYFTQNQRFSGLQNTLIKILDPLVENLIDRKFKRLIKLACQLSDISWNELSDLRGIIAADRILSLPLKNLLHNERIWLAQTIFHRYVGLKDKKLMSKKLLNLLSEDEKETAFAVGVGLRFLYTFSAGNPKNLDGMHLNLKNKTLICELNSKAKILFDSNAERRLKAFANACDLKCEVFFD
;
A
#
# COMPACT_ATOMS: atom_id res chain seq x y z
N ILE A 1 -8.27 11.75 33.86
CA ILE A 1 -9.57 11.18 33.46
C ILE A 1 -9.62 11.42 31.94
N ARG A 2 -9.34 10.40 31.15
CA ARG A 2 -9.48 10.45 29.70
C ARG A 2 -10.66 9.58 29.33
N ASP A 3 -11.77 10.23 29.04
CA ASP A 3 -12.89 9.58 28.37
C ASP A 3 -12.48 9.35 26.91
N GLY A 4 -11.87 8.18 26.68
CA GLY A 4 -11.65 7.68 25.35
C GLY A 4 -13.01 7.41 24.73
N ILE A 5 -13.38 8.16 23.70
CA ILE A 5 -14.50 7.82 22.85
C ILE A 5 -14.11 6.53 22.12
N VAL A 6 -14.40 5.42 22.73
CA VAL A 6 -14.50 4.14 22.01
C VAL A 6 -15.78 4.25 21.21
N SER A 7 -15.66 4.65 19.94
CA SER A 7 -16.79 4.56 19.02
C SER A 7 -17.17 3.08 18.95
N GLU A 8 -18.31 2.72 19.54
CA GLU A 8 -18.87 1.38 19.47
C GLU A 8 -18.95 0.98 18.00
N ILE A 9 -18.12 0.03 17.61
CA ILE A 9 -18.21 -0.60 16.28
C ILE A 9 -19.51 -1.40 16.30
N ASN A 10 -20.53 -0.86 15.65
CA ASN A 10 -21.81 -1.54 15.53
C ASN A 10 -21.60 -2.86 14.77
N PRO A 11 -21.73 -4.03 15.43
CA PRO A 11 -21.43 -5.33 14.83
C PRO A 11 -22.35 -5.69 13.64
N SER A 12 -23.45 -4.95 13.43
CA SER A 12 -24.34 -5.16 12.29
C SER A 12 -23.79 -4.63 10.96
N LYS A 13 -22.67 -3.87 10.95
CA LYS A 13 -22.03 -3.37 9.73
C LYS A 13 -20.81 -4.22 9.35
N ILE A 14 -21.05 -5.48 9.04
CA ILE A 14 -19.99 -6.36 8.52
C ILE A 14 -19.69 -5.97 7.06
N ILE A 15 -18.44 -5.67 6.77
CA ILE A 15 -17.98 -5.17 5.49
C ILE A 15 -17.67 -6.32 4.55
N ASN A 16 -18.29 -6.29 3.37
CA ASN A 16 -17.90 -7.17 2.27
C ASN A 16 -16.81 -6.47 1.45
N PRO A 17 -15.57 -7.00 1.38
CA PRO A 17 -14.47 -6.41 0.64
C PRO A 17 -14.73 -6.32 -0.86
N ASP A 18 -15.65 -7.12 -1.41
CA ASP A 18 -16.01 -7.11 -2.81
C ASP A 18 -16.95 -5.94 -3.19
N LYS A 19 -17.51 -5.23 -2.19
CA LYS A 19 -18.34 -4.04 -2.40
C LYS A 19 -17.59 -2.78 -1.93
N SER A 20 -17.09 -2.00 -2.86
CA SER A 20 -16.35 -0.75 -2.61
C SER A 20 -17.10 0.26 -1.71
N SER A 21 -18.44 0.19 -1.66
CA SER A 21 -19.27 1.05 -0.81
C SER A 21 -19.06 0.83 0.68
N ASN A 22 -18.66 -0.37 1.11
CA ASN A 22 -18.48 -0.70 2.53
C ASN A 22 -17.12 -0.28 3.07
N ILE A 23 -16.10 -0.21 2.20
CA ILE A 23 -14.76 0.25 2.58
C ILE A 23 -14.75 1.76 2.76
N LYS A 24 -15.59 2.50 2.04
CA LYS A 24 -15.75 3.96 2.19
C LYS A 24 -16.02 4.40 3.63
N TYR A 25 -16.71 3.60 4.42
CA TYR A 25 -16.97 3.93 5.83
C TYR A 25 -15.68 4.04 6.67
N PHE A 26 -14.67 3.20 6.37
CA PHE A 26 -13.37 3.23 7.07
C PHE A 26 -12.37 4.19 6.44
N THR A 27 -12.67 4.63 5.22
CA THR A 27 -11.85 5.58 4.47
C THR A 27 -12.47 6.97 4.40
N GLN A 28 -13.55 7.23 5.15
CA GLN A 28 -14.23 8.54 5.16
C GLN A 28 -13.31 9.71 5.56
N ASN A 29 -12.23 9.41 6.28
CA ASN A 29 -11.20 10.37 6.67
C ASN A 29 -9.93 10.26 5.80
N GLN A 30 -10.04 9.82 4.54
CA GLN A 30 -8.89 9.80 3.63
C GLN A 30 -8.41 11.23 3.38
N ARG A 31 -7.10 11.42 3.55
CA ARG A 31 -6.45 12.71 3.34
C ARG A 31 -6.56 13.19 1.88
N PHE A 32 -6.57 12.25 0.92
CA PHE A 32 -6.46 12.54 -0.50
C PHE A 32 -7.56 11.86 -1.30
N SER A 33 -8.55 12.63 -1.72
CA SER A 33 -9.66 12.13 -2.53
C SER A 33 -9.18 11.66 -3.92
N GLY A 34 -9.59 10.47 -4.32
CA GLY A 34 -9.30 9.90 -5.64
C GLY A 34 -7.94 9.23 -5.81
N LEU A 35 -7.00 9.43 -4.88
CA LEU A 35 -5.65 8.86 -4.98
C LEU A 35 -5.68 7.33 -5.05
N GLN A 36 -6.52 6.69 -4.26
CA GLN A 36 -6.61 5.23 -4.18
C GLN A 36 -6.95 4.58 -5.53
N ASN A 37 -7.84 5.19 -6.30
CA ASN A 37 -8.19 4.69 -7.63
C ASN A 37 -7.02 4.82 -8.62
N THR A 38 -6.23 5.90 -8.51
CA THR A 38 -5.02 6.10 -9.32
C THR A 38 -3.94 5.08 -8.94
N LEU A 39 -3.74 4.80 -7.65
CA LEU A 39 -2.81 3.77 -7.17
C LEU A 39 -3.16 2.39 -7.74
N ILE A 40 -4.46 2.02 -7.73
CA ILE A 40 -4.91 0.75 -8.31
C ILE A 40 -4.58 0.68 -9.81
N LYS A 41 -4.87 1.74 -10.57
CA LYS A 41 -4.60 1.79 -12.01
C LYS A 41 -3.11 1.62 -12.35
N ILE A 42 -2.22 2.15 -11.51
CA ILE A 42 -0.77 2.06 -11.73
C ILE A 42 -0.23 0.69 -11.30
N LEU A 43 -0.70 0.14 -10.18
CA LEU A 43 -0.18 -1.11 -9.64
C LEU A 43 -0.78 -2.35 -10.32
N ASP A 44 -2.04 -2.32 -10.78
CA ASP A 44 -2.74 -3.47 -11.35
C ASP A 44 -1.96 -4.11 -12.55
N PRO A 45 -1.45 -3.33 -13.52
CA PRO A 45 -0.67 -3.89 -14.63
C PRO A 45 0.69 -4.48 -14.21
N LEU A 46 1.35 -3.84 -13.22
CA LEU A 46 2.63 -4.33 -12.70
C LEU A 46 2.45 -5.64 -11.95
N VAL A 47 1.37 -5.73 -11.17
CA VAL A 47 1.01 -6.90 -10.39
C VAL A 47 0.70 -8.11 -11.27
N GLU A 48 0.00 -7.93 -12.38
CA GLU A 48 -0.31 -9.03 -13.30
C GLU A 48 0.94 -9.73 -13.86
N ASN A 49 2.07 -9.01 -13.92
CA ASN A 49 3.33 -9.53 -14.43
C ASN A 49 4.31 -10.00 -13.35
N LEU A 50 4.13 -9.56 -12.09
CA LEU A 50 5.10 -9.77 -11.02
C LEU A 50 4.58 -10.66 -9.89
N ILE A 51 3.26 -10.69 -9.69
CA ILE A 51 2.66 -11.23 -8.47
C ILE A 51 1.53 -12.19 -8.86
N ASP A 52 1.40 -13.27 -8.11
CA ASP A 52 0.31 -14.23 -8.30
C ASP A 52 -1.07 -13.54 -8.28
N ARG A 53 -1.93 -13.91 -9.21
CA ARG A 53 -3.31 -13.40 -9.35
C ARG A 53 -4.14 -13.49 -8.07
N LYS A 54 -3.81 -14.43 -7.17
CA LYS A 54 -4.49 -14.56 -5.86
C LYS A 54 -4.41 -13.26 -5.04
N PHE A 55 -3.34 -12.45 -5.21
CA PHE A 55 -3.14 -11.19 -4.50
C PHE A 55 -3.87 -9.99 -5.12
N LYS A 56 -4.37 -10.09 -6.35
CA LYS A 56 -5.00 -8.96 -7.05
C LYS A 56 -6.09 -8.26 -6.21
N ARG A 57 -6.94 -9.06 -5.56
CA ARG A 57 -7.97 -8.54 -4.64
C ARG A 57 -7.35 -7.82 -3.44
N LEU A 58 -6.33 -8.41 -2.83
CA LEU A 58 -5.66 -7.85 -1.65
C LEU A 58 -4.92 -6.55 -1.96
N ILE A 59 -4.34 -6.43 -3.15
CA ILE A 59 -3.68 -5.20 -3.59
C ILE A 59 -4.68 -4.06 -3.75
N LYS A 60 -5.86 -4.32 -4.32
CA LYS A 60 -6.93 -3.32 -4.37
C LYS A 60 -7.34 -2.86 -2.98
N LEU A 61 -7.49 -3.79 -2.03
CA LEU A 61 -7.75 -3.47 -0.63
C LEU A 61 -6.62 -2.67 0.00
N ALA A 62 -5.36 -3.06 -0.26
CA ALA A 62 -4.20 -2.32 0.23
C ALA A 62 -4.18 -0.87 -0.28
N CYS A 63 -4.46 -0.63 -1.58
CA CYS A 63 -4.60 0.72 -2.10
C CYS A 63 -5.71 1.51 -1.40
N GLN A 64 -6.87 0.89 -1.16
CA GLN A 64 -8.00 1.55 -0.50
C GLN A 64 -7.73 1.88 0.97
N LEU A 65 -6.99 1.03 1.69
CA LEU A 65 -6.67 1.18 3.11
C LEU A 65 -5.32 1.85 3.36
N SER A 66 -4.60 2.22 2.30
CA SER A 66 -3.21 2.70 2.37
C SER A 66 -3.02 3.98 3.19
N ASP A 67 -4.08 4.73 3.46
CA ASP A 67 -4.03 5.99 4.21
C ASP A 67 -4.79 5.93 5.56
N ILE A 68 -5.06 4.72 6.07
CA ILE A 68 -5.90 4.49 7.25
C ILE A 68 -5.39 5.14 8.54
N SER A 69 -4.10 5.47 8.63
CA SER A 69 -3.46 6.07 9.80
C SER A 69 -2.68 7.35 9.49
N TRP A 70 -3.11 8.09 8.47
CA TRP A 70 -2.40 9.30 8.03
C TRP A 70 -2.31 10.38 9.12
N ASN A 71 -3.30 10.46 10.01
CA ASN A 71 -3.41 11.45 11.10
C ASN A 71 -2.66 11.05 12.38
N GLU A 72 -2.06 9.86 12.43
CA GLU A 72 -1.29 9.40 13.58
C GLU A 72 0.13 9.98 13.59
N LEU A 73 0.80 9.91 14.73
CA LEU A 73 2.21 10.27 14.88
C LEU A 73 3.06 9.46 13.90
N SER A 74 3.98 10.13 13.19
CA SER A 74 4.78 9.55 12.10
C SER A 74 5.43 8.22 12.46
N ASP A 75 5.99 8.13 13.65
CA ASP A 75 6.76 6.96 14.12
C ASP A 75 5.86 5.77 14.49
N LEU A 76 4.60 6.03 14.79
CA LEU A 76 3.61 5.02 15.18
C LEU A 76 2.67 4.62 14.05
N ARG A 77 2.60 5.38 12.97
CA ARG A 77 1.63 5.15 11.86
C ARG A 77 1.62 3.72 11.35
N GLY A 78 2.79 3.13 11.16
CA GLY A 78 2.89 1.77 10.65
C GLY A 78 2.25 0.75 11.58
N ILE A 79 2.57 0.83 12.86
CA ILE A 79 2.06 -0.08 13.89
C ILE A 79 0.54 0.09 14.05
N ILE A 80 0.08 1.33 14.22
CA ILE A 80 -1.34 1.63 14.38
C ILE A 80 -2.14 1.21 13.14
N ALA A 81 -1.60 1.44 11.94
CA ALA A 81 -2.26 1.03 10.70
C ALA A 81 -2.46 -0.49 10.63
N ALA A 82 -1.43 -1.25 10.99
CA ALA A 82 -1.53 -2.70 10.97
C ALA A 82 -2.49 -3.23 12.03
N ASP A 83 -2.47 -2.68 13.25
CA ASP A 83 -3.41 -3.06 14.31
C ASP A 83 -4.86 -2.76 13.92
N ARG A 84 -5.10 -1.61 13.29
CA ARG A 84 -6.42 -1.27 12.73
C ARG A 84 -6.88 -2.32 11.71
N ILE A 85 -6.01 -2.71 10.76
CA ILE A 85 -6.35 -3.69 9.74
C ILE A 85 -6.64 -5.06 10.35
N LEU A 86 -5.87 -5.49 11.33
CA LEU A 86 -6.11 -6.74 12.05
C LEU A 86 -7.47 -6.75 12.75
N SER A 87 -7.92 -5.60 13.23
CA SER A 87 -9.18 -5.42 13.96
C SER A 87 -10.38 -5.08 13.06
N LEU A 88 -10.17 -4.74 11.77
CA LEU A 88 -11.28 -4.40 10.88
C LEU A 88 -12.23 -5.59 10.66
N PRO A 89 -13.55 -5.38 10.74
CA PRO A 89 -14.55 -6.43 10.51
C PRO A 89 -14.74 -6.70 9.00
N LEU A 90 -13.65 -7.08 8.32
CA LEU A 90 -13.68 -7.44 6.91
C LEU A 90 -14.19 -8.87 6.74
N LYS A 91 -15.32 -9.04 6.06
CA LYS A 91 -15.86 -10.36 5.65
C LYS A 91 -14.99 -10.95 4.55
N ASN A 92 -15.01 -12.28 4.45
CA ASN A 92 -14.39 -13.03 3.35
C ASN A 92 -12.87 -12.82 3.21
N LEU A 93 -12.19 -12.44 4.30
CA LEU A 93 -10.74 -12.42 4.41
C LEU A 93 -10.27 -13.56 5.30
N LEU A 94 -9.41 -14.41 4.75
CA LEU A 94 -8.74 -15.44 5.53
C LEU A 94 -7.76 -14.78 6.53
N HIS A 95 -7.35 -15.52 7.56
CA HIS A 95 -6.43 -14.99 8.56
C HIS A 95 -5.08 -14.57 7.96
N ASN A 96 -4.51 -15.38 7.08
CA ASN A 96 -3.27 -15.06 6.38
C ASN A 96 -3.44 -13.85 5.45
N GLU A 97 -4.56 -13.71 4.73
CA GLU A 97 -4.84 -12.54 3.89
C GLU A 97 -4.90 -11.25 4.71
N ARG A 98 -5.48 -11.30 5.91
CA ARG A 98 -5.54 -10.16 6.83
C ARG A 98 -4.16 -9.77 7.34
N ILE A 99 -3.33 -10.77 7.68
CA ILE A 99 -1.95 -10.54 8.11
C ILE A 99 -1.13 -9.98 6.96
N TRP A 100 -1.30 -10.51 5.75
CA TRP A 100 -0.65 -9.99 4.54
C TRP A 100 -1.00 -8.51 4.33
N LEU A 101 -2.28 -8.15 4.43
CA LEU A 101 -2.76 -6.78 4.26
C LEU A 101 -2.19 -5.85 5.34
N ALA A 102 -2.19 -6.28 6.60
CA ALA A 102 -1.61 -5.52 7.71
C ALA A 102 -0.11 -5.28 7.51
N GLN A 103 0.62 -6.31 7.08
CA GLN A 103 2.05 -6.23 6.76
C GLN A 103 2.32 -5.28 5.59
N THR A 104 1.52 -5.36 4.53
CA THR A 104 1.62 -4.45 3.37
C THR A 104 1.47 -3.00 3.80
N ILE A 105 0.45 -2.67 4.57
CA ILE A 105 0.20 -1.30 5.02
C ILE A 105 1.26 -0.83 6.02
N PHE A 106 1.76 -1.72 6.87
CA PHE A 106 2.92 -1.40 7.70
C PHE A 106 4.11 -0.93 6.86
N HIS A 107 4.49 -1.69 5.83
CA HIS A 107 5.63 -1.35 4.98
C HIS A 107 5.38 -0.09 4.13
N ARG A 108 4.13 0.22 3.79
CA ARG A 108 3.79 1.51 3.18
C ARG A 108 4.20 2.68 4.06
N TYR A 109 4.06 2.57 5.39
CA TYR A 109 4.48 3.65 6.32
C TYR A 109 5.95 3.56 6.69
N VAL A 110 6.48 2.38 6.93
CA VAL A 110 7.84 2.17 7.46
C VAL A 110 8.87 1.99 6.34
N GLY A 111 8.60 1.14 5.35
CA GLY A 111 9.45 0.94 4.17
C GLY A 111 10.79 0.22 4.45
N LEU A 112 10.92 -0.48 5.58
CA LEU A 112 12.10 -1.24 5.96
C LEU A 112 11.75 -2.72 6.11
N LYS A 113 12.53 -3.60 5.45
CA LYS A 113 12.32 -5.06 5.48
C LYS A 113 12.52 -5.63 6.89
N ASP A 114 13.51 -5.12 7.61
CA ASP A 114 13.94 -5.68 8.89
C ASP A 114 13.14 -5.20 10.11
N LYS A 115 12.28 -4.20 9.95
CA LYS A 115 11.40 -3.77 11.04
C LYS A 115 10.25 -4.76 11.20
N LYS A 116 10.33 -5.58 12.23
CA LYS A 116 9.29 -6.54 12.59
C LYS A 116 8.14 -5.82 13.28
N LEU A 117 6.97 -5.89 12.67
CA LEU A 117 5.75 -5.34 13.25
C LEU A 117 5.05 -6.34 14.18
N MET A 118 4.97 -7.57 13.73
CA MET A 118 4.14 -8.60 14.34
C MET A 118 4.97 -9.64 15.06
N SER A 119 4.34 -10.32 16.01
CA SER A 119 4.96 -11.49 16.63
C SER A 119 5.34 -12.52 15.55
N LYS A 120 6.44 -13.24 15.76
CA LYS A 120 6.87 -14.33 14.87
C LYS A 120 5.74 -15.34 14.60
N LYS A 121 4.86 -15.57 15.60
CA LYS A 121 3.72 -16.50 15.46
C LYS A 121 2.75 -16.08 14.39
N LEU A 122 2.41 -14.78 14.29
CA LEU A 122 1.53 -14.27 13.23
C LEU A 122 2.21 -14.32 11.87
N LEU A 123 3.48 -13.91 11.79
CA LEU A 123 4.23 -13.94 10.53
C LEU A 123 4.44 -15.37 9.98
N ASN A 124 4.47 -16.38 10.84
CA ASN A 124 4.56 -17.78 10.42
C ASN A 124 3.29 -18.30 9.74
N LEU A 125 2.18 -17.55 9.76
CA LEU A 125 0.99 -17.84 8.96
C LEU A 125 1.13 -17.41 7.50
N LEU A 126 2.18 -16.66 7.16
CA LEU A 126 2.53 -16.29 5.79
C LEU A 126 3.71 -17.14 5.31
N SER A 127 3.65 -17.59 4.05
CA SER A 127 4.81 -18.13 3.35
C SER A 127 5.86 -17.02 3.13
N GLU A 128 7.09 -17.40 2.78
CA GLU A 128 8.13 -16.41 2.48
C GLU A 128 7.74 -15.55 1.26
N ASP A 129 7.18 -16.17 0.22
CA ASP A 129 6.65 -15.47 -0.96
C ASP A 129 5.54 -14.45 -0.58
N GLU A 130 4.63 -14.83 0.32
CA GLU A 130 3.60 -13.91 0.81
C GLU A 130 4.19 -12.73 1.59
N LYS A 131 5.24 -12.95 2.38
CA LYS A 131 5.95 -11.88 3.10
C LYS A 131 6.66 -10.94 2.15
N GLU A 132 7.37 -11.48 1.16
CA GLU A 132 8.08 -10.69 0.14
C GLU A 132 7.12 -9.89 -0.71
N THR A 133 6.01 -10.48 -1.13
CA THR A 133 4.95 -9.80 -1.87
C THR A 133 4.31 -8.68 -1.06
N ALA A 134 4.01 -8.90 0.23
CA ALA A 134 3.49 -7.85 1.11
C ALA A 134 4.48 -6.69 1.25
N PHE A 135 5.77 -6.99 1.37
CA PHE A 135 6.82 -5.98 1.42
C PHE A 135 6.90 -5.19 0.12
N ALA A 136 6.97 -5.86 -1.02
CA ALA A 136 7.08 -5.22 -2.34
C ALA A 136 5.90 -4.27 -2.62
N VAL A 137 4.66 -4.73 -2.39
CA VAL A 137 3.46 -3.89 -2.56
C VAL A 137 3.47 -2.71 -1.59
N GLY A 138 3.86 -2.93 -0.33
CA GLY A 138 3.95 -1.86 0.67
C GLY A 138 4.95 -0.77 0.28
N VAL A 139 6.13 -1.17 -0.20
CA VAL A 139 7.17 -0.22 -0.65
C VAL A 139 6.76 0.48 -1.95
N GLY A 140 6.08 -0.23 -2.86
CA GLY A 140 5.50 0.37 -4.06
C GLY A 140 4.47 1.46 -3.74
N LEU A 141 3.53 1.18 -2.81
CA LEU A 141 2.61 2.19 -2.30
C LEU A 141 3.34 3.37 -1.68
N ARG A 142 4.41 3.12 -0.90
CA ARG A 142 5.22 4.18 -0.30
C ARG A 142 5.86 5.08 -1.36
N PHE A 143 6.38 4.51 -2.43
CA PHE A 143 6.90 5.28 -3.56
C PHE A 143 5.82 6.17 -4.16
N LEU A 144 4.67 5.61 -4.52
CA LEU A 144 3.57 6.34 -5.16
C LEU A 144 3.03 7.48 -4.29
N TYR A 145 2.94 7.28 -2.97
CA TYR A 145 2.58 8.36 -2.04
C TYR A 145 3.64 9.45 -1.93
N THR A 146 4.92 9.09 -1.99
CA THR A 146 6.02 10.06 -1.96
C THR A 146 6.00 10.91 -3.23
N PHE A 147 5.93 10.26 -4.38
CA PHE A 147 5.93 10.93 -5.68
C PHE A 147 4.70 11.82 -5.88
N SER A 148 3.52 11.31 -5.54
CA SER A 148 2.27 12.08 -5.70
C SER A 148 2.15 13.27 -4.75
N ALA A 149 2.93 13.31 -3.66
CA ALA A 149 2.69 14.22 -2.54
C ALA A 149 1.22 14.26 -2.10
N GLY A 150 0.49 13.15 -2.35
CA GLY A 150 -0.94 13.01 -2.07
C GLY A 150 -1.89 13.56 -3.14
N ASN A 151 -1.41 14.22 -4.17
CA ASN A 151 -2.24 14.70 -5.27
C ASN A 151 -2.27 13.64 -6.41
N PRO A 152 -3.41 13.04 -6.72
CA PRO A 152 -3.50 12.04 -7.80
C PRO A 152 -3.05 12.56 -9.16
N LYS A 153 -3.25 13.86 -9.46
CA LYS A 153 -2.83 14.47 -10.72
C LYS A 153 -1.31 14.47 -10.93
N ASN A 154 -0.53 14.39 -9.86
CA ASN A 154 0.92 14.31 -9.96
C ASN A 154 1.37 12.95 -10.54
N LEU A 155 0.51 11.94 -10.49
CA LEU A 155 0.76 10.63 -11.07
C LEU A 155 0.40 10.53 -12.56
N ASP A 156 -0.35 11.49 -13.12
CA ASP A 156 -0.81 11.45 -14.51
C ASP A 156 0.34 11.52 -15.54
N GLY A 157 1.49 12.06 -15.13
CA GLY A 157 2.68 12.16 -15.97
C GLY A 157 3.72 11.05 -15.75
N MET A 158 3.38 10.02 -14.99
CA MET A 158 4.27 8.90 -14.69
C MET A 158 3.69 7.59 -15.25
N HIS A 159 4.52 6.87 -16.00
CA HIS A 159 4.20 5.53 -16.47
C HIS A 159 5.22 4.53 -15.93
N LEU A 160 4.73 3.47 -15.30
CA LEU A 160 5.55 2.36 -14.81
C LEU A 160 5.30 1.14 -15.69
N ASN A 161 6.36 0.64 -16.31
CA ASN A 161 6.35 -0.52 -17.17
C ASN A 161 7.38 -1.56 -16.70
N LEU A 162 7.10 -2.82 -16.99
CA LEU A 162 8.02 -3.93 -16.74
C LEU A 162 8.51 -4.50 -18.07
N LYS A 163 9.82 -4.50 -18.28
CA LYS A 163 10.44 -5.10 -19.46
C LYS A 163 11.77 -5.75 -19.08
N ASN A 164 11.97 -7.01 -19.45
CA ASN A 164 13.24 -7.74 -19.27
C ASN A 164 13.80 -7.66 -17.83
N LYS A 165 12.96 -7.92 -16.83
CA LYS A 165 13.32 -7.79 -15.40
C LYS A 165 13.79 -6.37 -15.01
N THR A 166 13.34 -5.35 -15.71
CA THR A 166 13.63 -3.96 -15.41
C THR A 166 12.32 -3.19 -15.21
N LEU A 167 12.20 -2.52 -14.08
CA LEU A 167 11.14 -1.55 -13.83
C LEU A 167 11.52 -0.24 -14.51
N ILE A 168 10.78 0.12 -15.52
CA ILE A 168 10.96 1.35 -16.31
C ILE A 168 9.97 2.39 -15.79
N CYS A 169 10.50 3.55 -15.41
CA CYS A 169 9.71 4.71 -15.01
C CYS A 169 9.89 5.82 -16.04
N GLU A 170 8.84 6.09 -16.80
CA GLU A 170 8.80 7.18 -17.79
C GLU A 170 8.10 8.40 -17.19
N LEU A 171 8.73 9.55 -17.25
CA LEU A 171 8.28 10.78 -16.64
C LEU A 171 8.21 11.90 -17.67
N ASN A 172 7.04 12.48 -17.85
CA ASN A 172 6.93 13.68 -18.68
C ASN A 172 7.53 14.91 -17.98
N SER A 173 7.65 16.02 -18.70
CA SER A 173 8.27 17.26 -18.20
C SER A 173 7.67 17.80 -16.90
N LYS A 174 6.37 17.59 -16.63
CA LYS A 174 5.72 17.98 -15.37
C LYS A 174 6.09 17.03 -14.22
N ALA A 175 6.07 15.74 -14.47
CA ALA A 175 6.40 14.71 -13.50
C ALA A 175 7.90 14.72 -13.12
N LYS A 176 8.77 15.10 -14.07
CA LYS A 176 10.21 15.28 -13.84
C LYS A 176 10.51 16.27 -12.70
N ILE A 177 9.75 17.37 -12.60
CA ILE A 177 9.93 18.37 -11.54
C ILE A 177 9.67 17.79 -10.14
N LEU A 178 8.80 16.80 -10.05
CA LEU A 178 8.42 16.13 -8.80
C LEU A 178 9.37 14.97 -8.43
N PHE A 179 10.21 14.55 -9.37
CA PHE A 179 11.11 13.41 -9.18
C PHE A 179 12.41 13.86 -8.51
N ASP A 180 12.35 14.02 -7.19
CA ASP A 180 13.50 14.35 -6.35
C ASP A 180 14.30 13.10 -5.93
N SER A 181 15.41 13.32 -5.22
CA SER A 181 16.27 12.25 -4.70
C SER A 181 15.51 11.28 -3.74
N ASN A 182 14.48 11.75 -3.06
CA ASN A 182 13.66 10.92 -2.18
C ASN A 182 12.73 10.02 -3.01
N ALA A 183 12.10 10.54 -4.05
CA ALA A 183 11.29 9.77 -4.98
C ALA A 183 12.15 8.71 -5.71
N GLU A 184 13.34 9.08 -6.18
CA GLU A 184 14.29 8.15 -6.81
C GLU A 184 14.68 7.01 -5.87
N ARG A 185 15.06 7.33 -4.64
CA ARG A 185 15.42 6.32 -3.63
C ARG A 185 14.26 5.36 -3.36
N ARG A 186 13.02 5.86 -3.33
CA ARG A 186 11.82 5.06 -3.11
C ARG A 186 11.50 4.17 -4.30
N LEU A 187 11.67 4.68 -5.52
CA LEU A 187 11.50 3.88 -6.73
C LEU A 187 12.52 2.74 -6.79
N LYS A 188 13.81 3.02 -6.51
CA LYS A 188 14.85 1.99 -6.42
C LYS A 188 14.54 0.95 -5.34
N ALA A 189 14.05 1.40 -4.19
CA ALA A 189 13.64 0.47 -3.13
C ALA A 189 12.46 -0.43 -3.57
N PHE A 190 11.52 0.08 -4.35
CA PHE A 190 10.42 -0.70 -4.92
C PHE A 190 10.94 -1.72 -5.95
N ALA A 191 11.78 -1.30 -6.88
CA ALA A 191 12.37 -2.22 -7.85
C ALA A 191 13.17 -3.34 -7.16
N ASN A 192 14.02 -2.99 -6.19
CA ASN A 192 14.79 -3.97 -5.41
C ASN A 192 13.89 -4.96 -4.63
N ALA A 193 12.75 -4.48 -4.10
CA ALA A 193 11.79 -5.34 -3.41
C ALA A 193 11.10 -6.36 -4.34
N CYS A 194 11.15 -6.12 -5.64
CA CYS A 194 10.64 -7.00 -6.70
C CYS A 194 11.75 -7.77 -7.43
N ASP A 195 13.00 -7.72 -6.96
CA ASP A 195 14.18 -8.28 -7.65
C ASP A 195 14.36 -7.78 -9.09
N LEU A 196 14.05 -6.50 -9.31
CA LEU A 196 14.13 -5.82 -10.61
C LEU A 196 15.28 -4.80 -10.64
N LYS A 197 15.83 -4.60 -11.84
CA LYS A 197 16.58 -3.39 -12.15
C LYS A 197 15.63 -2.19 -12.24
N CYS A 198 16.18 -0.98 -12.15
CA CYS A 198 15.39 0.25 -12.22
C CYS A 198 16.01 1.21 -13.22
N GLU A 199 15.21 1.68 -14.16
CA GLU A 199 15.58 2.71 -15.13
C GLU A 199 14.55 3.83 -15.15
N VAL A 200 15.01 5.08 -15.34
CA VAL A 200 14.14 6.26 -15.38
C VAL A 200 14.43 7.02 -16.68
N PHE A 201 13.37 7.29 -17.42
CA PHE A 201 13.41 8.09 -18.65
C PHE A 201 12.60 9.37 -18.47
N PHE A 202 13.09 10.42 -19.10
CA PHE A 202 12.45 11.74 -19.08
C PHE A 202 12.13 12.15 -20.51
N ASP A 203 10.84 12.39 -20.76
CA ASP A 203 10.35 12.97 -22.02
C ASP A 203 10.43 14.51 -22.02
#